data_42eb124d79ddacdbeb7ff2a1eb5c2290
#
_entry.id   42eb124d79ddacdbeb7ff2a1eb5c2290
#
_cell.length_a   1.000
_cell.length_b   1.000
_cell.length_c   1.000
_cell.angle_alpha   90.00
_cell.angle_beta   90.00
_cell.angle_gamma   90.00
#
_symmetry.space_group_name_H-M   'P 1'
#
loop_
_entity.id
_entity.type
_entity.pdbx_description
1 polymer ?
#
loop_
_entity_poly.entity_id
_entity_poly.type
_entity_poly.pdbx_seq_one_letter_code
_entity_poly.pdbx_strand_id
1 'polypeptide(L)'
;MKRKKFLALALAGVMTAATLTACAPLEDLYDWFFGGGSGSASHGSGKGLVTRSENLEIKLKTRLGFTETTASDKAKETLEAVAKEFDTTWLTPDNKLNDKAKDALIPITQDKVQAKQALWVDVMELTSPDGTADITLDNRPIYSDRYIDPGSGSGDPYHWVYLVDPSNLEYELGHYKKNGAELYAGTFQKDGNKYAAMVTIMNGWW
;
A
#
# COMPACT_ATOMS: atom_id res chain seq x y z
N MET A 1 -46.26 -31.72 2.03
CA MET A 1 -46.17 -30.55 2.94
C MET A 1 -45.09 -30.66 4.02
N LYS A 2 -44.11 -31.58 3.94
CA LYS A 2 -43.07 -31.76 5.00
C LYS A 2 -41.72 -31.08 4.70
N ARG A 3 -41.44 -30.67 3.45
CA ARG A 3 -40.15 -30.07 3.05
C ARG A 3 -39.98 -28.58 3.43
N LYS A 4 -41.06 -27.82 3.58
CA LYS A 4 -41.02 -26.39 3.95
C LYS A 4 -40.69 -26.14 5.43
N LYS A 5 -40.89 -27.11 6.33
CA LYS A 5 -40.59 -26.97 7.76
C LYS A 5 -39.10 -27.17 8.07
N PHE A 6 -38.37 -27.93 7.26
CA PHE A 6 -36.95 -28.15 7.46
C PHE A 6 -36.07 -26.94 7.02
N LEU A 7 -36.55 -26.19 6.01
CA LEU A 7 -35.82 -25.00 5.58
C LEU A 7 -35.88 -23.87 6.61
N ALA A 8 -37.00 -23.74 7.32
CA ALA A 8 -37.13 -22.71 8.37
C ALA A 8 -36.26 -23.01 9.60
N LEU A 9 -36.04 -24.29 9.93
CA LEU A 9 -35.16 -24.68 11.05
C LEU A 9 -33.71 -24.49 10.73
N ALA A 10 -33.29 -24.70 9.48
CA ALA A 10 -31.91 -24.46 9.04
C ALA A 10 -31.52 -22.98 9.06
N LEU A 11 -32.46 -22.08 8.70
CA LEU A 11 -32.23 -20.64 8.78
C LEU A 11 -32.15 -20.12 10.22
N ALA A 12 -32.98 -20.67 11.12
CA ALA A 12 -32.95 -20.28 12.53
C ALA A 12 -31.68 -20.77 13.25
N GLY A 13 -31.14 -21.93 12.84
CA GLY A 13 -29.88 -22.46 13.40
C GLY A 13 -28.63 -21.66 13.02
N VAL A 14 -28.60 -21.04 11.83
CA VAL A 14 -27.49 -20.22 11.40
C VAL A 14 -27.47 -18.86 12.12
N MET A 15 -28.65 -18.29 12.41
CA MET A 15 -28.70 -16.99 13.12
C MET A 15 -28.34 -17.12 14.62
N THR A 16 -28.56 -18.27 15.25
CA THR A 16 -28.20 -18.46 16.66
C THR A 16 -26.72 -18.77 16.87
N ALA A 17 -26.02 -19.28 15.86
CA ALA A 17 -24.58 -19.48 15.93
C ALA A 17 -23.78 -18.16 15.79
N ALA A 18 -24.33 -17.15 15.09
CA ALA A 18 -23.70 -15.84 14.91
C ALA A 18 -23.75 -14.93 16.14
N THR A 19 -24.63 -15.24 17.13
CA THR A 19 -24.77 -14.39 18.34
C THR A 19 -23.91 -14.83 19.53
N LEU A 20 -23.20 -15.96 19.43
CA LEU A 20 -22.40 -16.49 20.54
C LEU A 20 -20.88 -16.22 20.44
N THR A 21 -20.42 -15.56 19.37
CA THR A 21 -19.02 -15.14 19.21
C THR A 21 -18.82 -13.63 19.35
N ALA A 22 -19.64 -12.96 20.13
CA ALA A 22 -19.62 -11.51 20.33
C ALA A 22 -18.47 -11.04 21.26
N CYS A 23 -17.24 -11.42 20.93
CA CYS A 23 -16.01 -10.80 21.47
C CYS A 23 -14.90 -10.66 20.42
N ALA A 24 -15.21 -10.82 19.13
CA ALA A 24 -14.30 -10.39 18.08
C ALA A 24 -14.52 -8.88 17.79
N PRO A 25 -13.47 -8.09 17.62
CA PRO A 25 -13.63 -6.69 17.21
C PRO A 25 -14.45 -6.63 15.92
N LEU A 26 -15.36 -5.68 15.83
CA LEU A 26 -16.25 -5.48 14.66
C LEU A 26 -15.48 -5.33 13.34
N GLU A 27 -14.21 -4.96 13.40
CA GLU A 27 -13.30 -4.83 12.26
C GLU A 27 -13.03 -6.17 11.55
N ASP A 28 -12.87 -7.27 12.30
CA ASP A 28 -12.63 -8.61 11.72
C ASP A 28 -13.89 -9.16 11.02
N LEU A 29 -15.07 -8.75 11.49
CA LEU A 29 -16.35 -9.18 10.92
C LEU A 29 -16.64 -8.50 9.57
N TYR A 30 -16.19 -7.25 9.43
CA TYR A 30 -16.41 -6.47 8.21
C TYR A 30 -15.52 -6.99 7.06
N ASP A 31 -14.28 -7.35 7.35
CA ASP A 31 -13.37 -7.96 6.37
C ASP A 31 -13.86 -9.36 5.92
N TRP A 32 -14.51 -10.10 6.80
CA TRP A 32 -15.08 -11.42 6.46
C TRP A 32 -16.35 -11.33 5.60
N PHE A 33 -17.22 -10.32 5.81
CA PHE A 33 -18.51 -10.19 5.11
C PHE A 33 -18.40 -9.44 3.77
N PHE A 34 -17.49 -8.49 3.64
CA PHE A 34 -17.39 -7.61 2.48
C PHE A 34 -16.08 -7.74 1.70
N GLY A 35 -15.09 -8.43 2.22
CA GLY A 35 -13.87 -8.82 1.54
C GLY A 35 -14.03 -10.12 0.77
N GLY A 36 -14.90 -10.16 -0.24
CA GLY A 36 -15.11 -11.33 -1.08
C GLY A 36 -13.88 -11.66 -1.95
N GLY A 37 -12.94 -12.41 -1.41
CA GLY A 37 -11.78 -12.94 -2.12
C GLY A 37 -11.21 -14.12 -1.35
N SER A 38 -11.51 -15.34 -1.81
CA SER A 38 -10.99 -16.61 -1.29
C SER A 38 -9.46 -16.66 -1.43
N GLY A 39 -8.74 -16.36 -0.37
CA GLY A 39 -7.30 -16.54 -0.26
C GLY A 39 -6.96 -17.19 1.07
N SER A 40 -6.37 -18.36 1.03
CA SER A 40 -5.94 -19.19 2.16
C SER A 40 -5.27 -18.37 3.26
N ALA A 41 -5.86 -18.36 4.44
CA ALA A 41 -5.23 -17.85 5.65
C ALA A 41 -4.02 -18.75 6.00
N SER A 42 -2.84 -18.32 5.65
CA SER A 42 -1.59 -18.81 6.21
C SER A 42 -1.48 -18.23 7.62
N HIS A 43 -1.68 -19.05 8.63
CA HIS A 43 -1.36 -18.75 10.02
C HIS A 43 0.15 -18.64 10.17
N GLY A 44 0.68 -17.42 9.99
CA GLY A 44 2.01 -17.02 10.37
C GLY A 44 1.91 -16.06 11.55
N SER A 45 2.22 -16.51 12.75
CA SER A 45 2.26 -15.73 13.98
C SER A 45 3.39 -14.70 13.93
N GLY A 46 3.03 -13.48 13.61
CA GLY A 46 3.82 -12.28 13.68
C GLY A 46 2.94 -11.14 13.21
N LYS A 47 2.34 -10.39 14.14
CA LYS A 47 1.64 -9.15 13.78
C LYS A 47 2.67 -8.22 13.15
N GLY A 48 2.74 -8.23 11.80
CA GLY A 48 3.48 -7.23 11.05
C GLY A 48 2.94 -5.84 11.41
N LEU A 49 3.79 -4.85 11.38
CA LEU A 49 3.40 -3.45 11.63
C LEU A 49 2.35 -2.98 10.61
N VAL A 50 2.35 -3.58 9.42
CA VAL A 50 1.48 -3.24 8.30
C VAL A 50 0.54 -4.39 7.97
N THR A 51 -0.73 -4.09 7.83
CA THR A 51 -1.74 -5.01 7.30
C THR A 51 -1.83 -4.79 5.78
N ARG A 52 -1.50 -5.81 4.98
CA ARG A 52 -1.57 -5.76 3.51
C ARG A 52 -3.00 -5.49 3.04
N SER A 53 -3.14 -4.71 1.97
CA SER A 53 -4.41 -4.41 1.32
C SER A 53 -4.34 -4.66 -0.18
N GLU A 54 -4.86 -5.79 -0.64
CA GLU A 54 -4.96 -6.13 -2.06
C GLU A 54 -5.81 -5.13 -2.84
N ASN A 55 -6.85 -4.58 -2.23
CA ASN A 55 -7.67 -3.54 -2.85
C ASN A 55 -6.87 -2.27 -3.15
N LEU A 56 -5.96 -1.88 -2.25
CA LEU A 56 -5.03 -0.77 -2.49
C LEU A 56 -4.09 -1.10 -3.64
N GLU A 57 -3.51 -2.28 -3.66
CA GLU A 57 -2.60 -2.71 -4.72
C GLU A 57 -3.29 -2.69 -6.09
N ILE A 58 -4.53 -3.15 -6.18
CA ILE A 58 -5.31 -3.13 -7.43
C ILE A 58 -5.58 -1.68 -7.89
N LYS A 59 -6.00 -0.79 -6.99
CA LYS A 59 -6.23 0.63 -7.31
C LYS A 59 -4.96 1.30 -7.80
N LEU A 60 -3.84 1.05 -7.11
CA LEU A 60 -2.52 1.58 -7.47
C LEU A 60 -2.04 1.06 -8.81
N LYS A 61 -2.10 -0.25 -9.04
CA LYS A 61 -1.77 -0.87 -10.31
C LYS A 61 -2.52 -0.21 -11.46
N THR A 62 -3.82 -0.04 -11.30
CA THR A 62 -4.69 0.59 -12.31
C THR A 62 -4.33 2.06 -12.52
N ARG A 63 -4.14 2.83 -11.45
CA ARG A 63 -3.84 4.26 -11.52
C ARG A 63 -2.47 4.53 -12.14
N LEU A 64 -1.47 3.71 -11.82
CA LEU A 64 -0.12 3.83 -12.36
C LEU A 64 0.03 3.18 -13.74
N GLY A 65 -1.02 2.54 -14.26
CA GLY A 65 -1.06 1.95 -15.60
C GLY A 65 -0.14 0.74 -15.74
N PHE A 66 0.14 0.00 -14.66
CA PHE A 66 0.92 -1.23 -14.76
C PHE A 66 0.07 -2.38 -15.29
N THR A 67 0.63 -3.14 -16.22
CA THR A 67 -0.02 -4.33 -16.79
C THR A 67 0.15 -5.53 -15.85
N GLU A 68 1.33 -5.66 -15.27
CA GLU A 68 1.68 -6.74 -14.35
C GLU A 68 2.44 -6.17 -13.15
N THR A 69 2.05 -6.62 -11.97
CA THR A 69 2.75 -6.32 -10.71
C THR A 69 2.96 -7.58 -9.91
N THR A 70 4.05 -7.66 -9.19
CA THR A 70 4.34 -8.72 -8.23
C THR A 70 4.46 -8.13 -6.83
N ALA A 71 3.90 -8.82 -5.83
CA ALA A 71 4.25 -8.52 -4.46
C ALA A 71 5.66 -9.04 -4.20
N SER A 72 6.54 -8.19 -3.64
CA SER A 72 7.90 -8.61 -3.30
C SER A 72 8.20 -8.37 -1.82
N ASP A 73 9.05 -9.23 -1.25
CA ASP A 73 9.52 -9.06 0.13
C ASP A 73 10.26 -7.73 0.29
N LYS A 74 10.98 -7.28 -0.74
CA LYS A 74 11.68 -5.99 -0.75
C LYS A 74 10.71 -4.80 -0.62
N ALA A 75 9.61 -4.78 -1.38
CA ALA A 75 8.59 -3.75 -1.28
C ALA A 75 7.89 -3.81 0.08
N LYS A 76 7.60 -5.02 0.60
CA LYS A 76 7.03 -5.24 1.93
C LYS A 76 7.94 -4.72 3.03
N GLU A 77 9.20 -5.15 3.08
CA GLU A 77 10.16 -4.72 4.09
C GLU A 77 10.37 -3.20 4.07
N THR A 78 10.38 -2.61 2.88
CA THR A 78 10.47 -1.16 2.74
C THR A 78 9.25 -0.49 3.35
N LEU A 79 8.04 -0.97 3.06
CA LEU A 79 6.81 -0.41 3.62
C LEU A 79 6.74 -0.58 5.14
N GLU A 80 7.19 -1.70 5.68
CA GLU A 80 7.28 -1.92 7.13
C GLU A 80 8.27 -0.95 7.78
N ALA A 81 9.40 -0.67 7.13
CA ALA A 81 10.37 0.33 7.59
C ALA A 81 9.78 1.76 7.54
N VAL A 82 9.06 2.09 6.47
CA VAL A 82 8.33 3.37 6.37
C VAL A 82 7.32 3.52 7.49
N ALA A 83 6.49 2.51 7.75
CA ALA A 83 5.49 2.56 8.80
C ALA A 83 6.11 2.67 10.21
N LYS A 84 7.26 2.04 10.44
CA LYS A 84 7.99 2.10 11.70
C LYS A 84 8.54 3.51 11.98
N GLU A 85 9.15 4.13 10.99
CA GLU A 85 9.78 5.44 11.12
C GLU A 85 8.80 6.60 10.87
N PHE A 86 7.58 6.30 10.42
CA PHE A 86 6.57 7.31 10.11
C PHE A 86 6.30 8.24 11.28
N ASP A 87 6.30 9.54 10.98
CA ASP A 87 5.90 10.62 11.88
C ASP A 87 4.80 11.45 11.22
N THR A 88 3.79 11.84 11.99
CA THR A 88 2.63 12.60 11.48
C THR A 88 3.03 13.93 10.85
N THR A 89 4.19 14.49 11.23
CA THR A 89 4.74 15.71 10.62
C THR A 89 5.24 15.53 9.19
N TRP A 90 5.29 14.28 8.68
CA TRP A 90 5.58 14.02 7.27
C TRP A 90 4.43 14.43 6.35
N LEU A 91 3.24 14.58 6.91
CA LEU A 91 2.06 15.00 6.17
C LEU A 91 1.77 16.48 6.39
N THR A 92 1.35 17.13 5.30
CA THR A 92 0.77 18.48 5.36
C THR A 92 -0.66 18.41 5.92
N PRO A 93 -1.27 19.55 6.30
CA PRO A 93 -2.69 19.60 6.67
C PRO A 93 -3.63 19.05 5.57
N ASP A 94 -3.20 19.09 4.30
CA ASP A 94 -3.92 18.52 3.17
C ASP A 94 -3.61 17.01 2.97
N ASN A 95 -3.03 16.35 3.96
CA ASN A 95 -2.73 14.94 3.96
C ASN A 95 -1.77 14.52 2.82
N LYS A 96 -0.72 15.30 2.54
CA LYS A 96 0.26 15.09 1.47
C LYS A 96 1.66 15.01 2.03
N LEU A 97 2.52 14.17 1.45
CA LEU A 97 3.95 14.13 1.81
C LEU A 97 4.62 15.49 1.62
N ASN A 98 5.54 15.83 2.51
CA ASN A 98 6.30 17.07 2.51
C ASN A 98 7.83 16.82 2.51
N ASP A 99 8.63 17.87 2.55
CA ASP A 99 10.09 17.75 2.54
C ASP A 99 10.67 17.00 3.74
N LYS A 100 10.02 17.03 4.91
CA LYS A 100 10.44 16.22 6.06
C LYS A 100 10.31 14.73 5.78
N ALA A 101 9.20 14.34 5.12
CA ALA A 101 9.02 12.96 4.66
C ALA A 101 10.10 12.56 3.67
N LYS A 102 10.40 13.44 2.70
CA LYS A 102 11.47 13.19 1.71
C LYS A 102 12.79 12.90 2.41
N ASP A 103 13.22 13.76 3.33
CA ASP A 103 14.49 13.62 4.02
C ASP A 103 14.56 12.36 4.89
N ALA A 104 13.45 12.01 5.55
CA ALA A 104 13.34 10.82 6.39
C ALA A 104 13.27 9.50 5.59
N LEU A 105 12.77 9.54 4.36
CA LEU A 105 12.66 8.36 3.50
C LEU A 105 13.99 7.97 2.84
N ILE A 106 14.92 8.91 2.65
CA ILE A 106 16.23 8.64 2.03
C ILE A 106 16.95 7.44 2.67
N PRO A 107 17.21 7.42 4.00
CA PRO A 107 17.93 6.30 4.61
C PRO A 107 17.17 4.97 4.57
N ILE A 108 15.86 4.99 4.31
CA ILE A 108 15.03 3.79 4.18
C ILE A 108 15.12 3.19 2.78
N THR A 109 15.26 4.03 1.76
CA THR A 109 15.09 3.64 0.35
C THR A 109 16.38 3.46 -0.41
N GLN A 110 17.45 4.21 -0.07
CA GLN A 110 18.68 4.26 -0.87
C GLN A 110 19.34 2.89 -1.09
N ASP A 111 19.27 1.98 -0.11
CA ASP A 111 19.82 0.61 -0.24
C ASP A 111 18.85 -0.36 -0.94
N LYS A 112 17.64 0.11 -1.25
CA LYS A 112 16.59 -0.70 -1.89
C LYS A 112 16.47 -0.45 -3.39
N VAL A 113 17.11 0.60 -3.91
CA VAL A 113 17.05 0.96 -5.32
C VAL A 113 18.34 0.55 -6.01
N GLN A 114 18.23 -0.18 -7.10
CA GLN A 114 19.35 -0.64 -7.92
C GLN A 114 19.45 0.18 -9.23
N ALA A 115 20.54 -0.03 -9.96
CA ALA A 115 20.72 0.59 -11.27
C ALA A 115 19.50 0.37 -12.17
N LYS A 116 19.07 1.44 -12.82
CA LYS A 116 17.86 1.46 -13.67
C LYS A 116 16.55 1.18 -12.93
N GLN A 117 16.53 1.38 -11.63
CA GLN A 117 15.30 1.28 -10.84
C GLN A 117 14.91 2.63 -10.23
N ALA A 118 13.64 2.77 -9.93
CA ALA A 118 13.13 3.78 -9.03
C ALA A 118 12.21 3.13 -8.00
N LEU A 119 12.17 3.72 -6.82
CA LEU A 119 11.28 3.34 -5.74
C LEU A 119 10.41 4.53 -5.41
N TRP A 120 9.10 4.30 -5.39
CA TRP A 120 8.11 5.30 -5.01
C TRP A 120 7.45 4.92 -3.69
N VAL A 121 7.22 5.94 -2.86
CA VAL A 121 6.49 5.81 -1.59
C VAL A 121 5.41 6.88 -1.53
N ASP A 122 4.21 6.51 -1.09
CA ASP A 122 3.22 7.46 -0.59
C ASP A 122 2.66 6.95 0.75
N VAL A 123 2.30 7.89 1.61
CA VAL A 123 1.63 7.66 2.88
C VAL A 123 0.51 8.66 3.01
N MET A 124 -0.67 8.21 3.43
CA MET A 124 -1.83 9.06 3.65
C MET A 124 -2.58 8.65 4.90
N GLU A 125 -3.15 9.62 5.60
CA GLU A 125 -4.09 9.37 6.67
C GLU A 125 -5.45 8.99 6.10
N LEU A 126 -6.07 7.95 6.67
CA LEU A 126 -7.41 7.53 6.32
C LEU A 126 -8.40 8.21 7.27
N THR A 127 -9.13 9.19 6.74
CA THR A 127 -10.07 10.01 7.52
C THR A 127 -11.45 9.38 7.66
N SER A 128 -11.75 8.36 6.87
CA SER A 128 -13.02 7.65 6.92
C SER A 128 -12.97 6.49 7.92
N PRO A 129 -14.00 6.29 8.75
CA PRO A 129 -14.07 5.18 9.71
C PRO A 129 -13.94 3.81 9.06
N ASP A 130 -14.40 3.65 7.83
CA ASP A 130 -14.33 2.40 7.06
C ASP A 130 -13.03 2.25 6.25
N GLY A 131 -12.14 3.25 6.29
CA GLY A 131 -10.84 3.21 5.62
C GLY A 131 -10.88 3.08 4.11
N THR A 132 -12.07 3.13 3.50
CA THR A 132 -12.27 2.95 2.06
C THR A 132 -12.54 4.25 1.32
N ALA A 133 -12.86 5.33 2.06
CA ALA A 133 -13.14 6.62 1.46
C ALA A 133 -11.87 7.20 0.86
N ASP A 134 -11.89 7.37 -0.44
CA ASP A 134 -11.09 8.28 -1.23
C ASP A 134 -9.57 8.17 -1.14
N ILE A 135 -9.06 6.93 -1.25
CA ILE A 135 -7.66 6.78 -1.65
C ILE A 135 -7.56 7.23 -3.11
N THR A 136 -7.52 8.54 -3.29
CA THR A 136 -7.22 9.14 -4.58
C THR A 136 -5.73 9.45 -4.60
N LEU A 137 -5.00 8.86 -5.54
CA LEU A 137 -3.63 9.27 -5.85
C LEU A 137 -3.59 10.59 -6.63
N ASP A 138 -4.76 11.10 -6.99
CA ASP A 138 -4.90 12.34 -7.72
C ASP A 138 -4.50 13.50 -6.82
N ASN A 139 -3.67 14.39 -7.34
CA ASN A 139 -3.16 15.58 -6.65
C ASN A 139 -2.29 15.33 -5.40
N ARG A 140 -1.67 14.16 -5.30
CA ARG A 140 -0.73 13.85 -4.23
C ARG A 140 0.70 13.76 -4.74
N PRO A 141 1.68 14.46 -4.10
CA PRO A 141 3.08 14.24 -4.41
C PRO A 141 3.50 12.84 -3.95
N ILE A 142 4.29 12.17 -4.77
CA ILE A 142 4.80 10.83 -4.47
C ILE A 142 6.33 10.95 -4.26
N TYR A 143 6.84 10.40 -3.16
CA TYR A 143 8.27 10.29 -2.97
C TYR A 143 8.88 9.38 -4.03
N SER A 144 9.96 9.83 -4.65
CA SER A 144 10.72 9.09 -5.65
C SER A 144 12.19 9.05 -5.27
N ASP A 145 12.76 7.86 -5.23
CA ASP A 145 14.20 7.62 -5.19
C ASP A 145 14.58 6.87 -6.47
N ARG A 146 15.36 7.52 -7.33
CA ARG A 146 15.82 6.98 -8.60
C ARG A 146 17.33 6.79 -8.58
N TYR A 147 17.79 5.57 -8.81
CA TYR A 147 19.22 5.31 -8.98
C TYR A 147 19.64 5.64 -10.40
N ILE A 148 20.53 6.60 -10.52
CA ILE A 148 21.11 7.05 -11.78
C ILE A 148 22.53 6.51 -11.87
N ASP A 149 22.75 5.70 -12.91
CA ASP A 149 24.07 5.24 -13.30
C ASP A 149 24.43 5.88 -14.66
N PRO A 150 25.24 6.93 -14.67
CA PRO A 150 25.57 7.65 -15.89
C PRO A 150 26.45 6.85 -16.86
N GLY A 151 26.86 5.63 -16.49
CA GLY A 151 27.71 4.79 -17.32
C GLY A 151 29.20 5.18 -17.27
N SER A 152 30.04 4.39 -17.92
CA SER A 152 31.48 4.61 -17.91
C SER A 152 31.85 5.93 -18.59
N GLY A 153 32.31 6.92 -17.80
CA GLY A 153 32.93 8.16 -18.28
C GLY A 153 32.14 9.45 -17.99
N SER A 154 30.96 9.41 -17.37
CA SER A 154 30.13 10.60 -17.16
C SER A 154 29.87 10.99 -15.71
N GLY A 155 30.43 10.32 -14.73
CA GLY A 155 30.29 10.63 -13.30
C GLY A 155 30.00 9.39 -12.45
N ASP A 156 29.99 9.59 -11.13
CA ASP A 156 29.67 8.53 -10.20
C ASP A 156 28.16 8.29 -10.14
N PRO A 157 27.74 7.04 -9.86
CA PRO A 157 26.34 6.74 -9.61
C PRO A 157 25.80 7.53 -8.42
N TYR A 158 24.54 7.98 -8.51
CA TYR A 158 23.90 8.73 -7.43
C TYR A 158 22.40 8.45 -7.35
N HIS A 159 21.84 8.75 -6.19
CA HIS A 159 20.40 8.73 -5.96
C HIS A 159 19.82 10.12 -6.24
N TRP A 160 18.83 10.16 -7.13
CA TRP A 160 18.03 11.35 -7.37
C TRP A 160 16.72 11.25 -6.63
N VAL A 161 16.63 12.00 -5.52
CA VAL A 161 15.50 11.95 -4.60
C VAL A 161 14.68 13.22 -4.71
N TYR A 162 13.38 13.08 -4.94
CA TYR A 162 12.46 14.21 -5.07
C TYR A 162 11.00 13.80 -4.77
N LEU A 163 10.14 14.78 -4.57
CA LEU A 163 8.70 14.57 -4.58
C LEU A 163 8.19 14.80 -6.01
N VAL A 164 7.59 13.77 -6.59
CA VAL A 164 6.96 13.84 -7.92
C VAL A 164 5.72 14.73 -7.79
N ASP A 165 5.70 15.84 -8.52
CA ASP A 165 4.52 16.69 -8.63
C ASP A 165 3.39 15.90 -9.34
N PRO A 166 2.16 15.91 -8.79
CA PRO A 166 1.04 15.21 -9.41
C PRO A 166 0.78 15.60 -10.87
N SER A 167 1.05 16.85 -11.24
CA SER A 167 0.91 17.33 -12.61
C SER A 167 1.91 16.69 -13.59
N ASN A 168 3.03 16.18 -13.08
CA ASN A 168 4.07 15.53 -13.85
C ASN A 168 4.01 13.99 -13.79
N LEU A 169 3.02 13.43 -13.09
CA LEU A 169 2.94 11.99 -12.84
C LEU A 169 2.95 11.16 -14.14
N GLU A 170 2.17 11.57 -15.12
CA GLU A 170 2.08 10.90 -16.44
C GLU A 170 3.43 10.93 -17.18
N TYR A 171 4.13 12.07 -17.14
CA TYR A 171 5.47 12.23 -17.73
C TYR A 171 6.46 11.31 -17.02
N GLU A 172 6.50 11.32 -15.71
CA GLU A 172 7.37 10.47 -14.91
C GLU A 172 7.11 8.98 -15.16
N LEU A 173 5.84 8.56 -15.22
CA LEU A 173 5.45 7.19 -15.52
C LEU A 173 5.91 6.73 -16.91
N GLY A 174 6.11 7.65 -17.85
CA GLY A 174 6.66 7.38 -19.19
C GLY A 174 8.09 6.84 -19.18
N HIS A 175 8.84 7.09 -18.10
CA HIS A 175 10.23 6.61 -17.94
C HIS A 175 10.33 5.16 -17.45
N TYR A 176 9.21 4.53 -17.07
CA TYR A 176 9.21 3.20 -16.47
C TYR A 176 8.51 2.16 -17.32
N LYS A 177 9.00 0.91 -17.19
CA LYS A 177 8.35 -0.25 -17.81
C LYS A 177 7.01 -0.51 -17.12
N LYS A 178 5.98 -0.78 -17.93
CA LYS A 178 4.63 -1.05 -17.43
C LYS A 178 4.41 -2.48 -16.94
N ASN A 179 5.39 -3.34 -17.12
CA ASN A 179 5.40 -4.72 -16.64
C ASN A 179 6.52 -4.97 -15.65
N GLY A 180 6.31 -5.91 -14.73
CA GLY A 180 7.32 -6.33 -13.78
C GLY A 180 7.60 -5.30 -12.67
N ALA A 181 6.67 -4.40 -12.37
CA ALA A 181 6.76 -3.57 -11.18
C ALA A 181 6.48 -4.40 -9.93
N GLU A 182 7.26 -4.15 -8.87
CA GLU A 182 7.03 -4.72 -7.56
C GLU A 182 6.18 -3.74 -6.75
N LEU A 183 5.06 -4.21 -6.21
CA LEU A 183 4.10 -3.36 -5.51
C LEU A 183 3.69 -4.02 -4.20
N TYR A 184 3.72 -3.25 -3.13
CA TYR A 184 3.14 -3.64 -1.85
C TYR A 184 2.41 -2.44 -1.24
N ALA A 185 1.17 -2.64 -0.82
CA ALA A 185 0.37 -1.61 -0.18
C ALA A 185 -0.37 -2.19 1.03
N GLY A 186 -0.58 -1.35 2.03
CA GLY A 186 -1.25 -1.77 3.24
C GLY A 186 -1.63 -0.61 4.14
N THR A 187 -2.16 -0.95 5.30
CA THR A 187 -2.54 0.02 6.32
C THR A 187 -1.80 -0.25 7.63
N PHE A 188 -1.56 0.81 8.39
CA PHE A 188 -0.98 0.74 9.73
C PHE A 188 -1.62 1.78 10.65
N GLN A 189 -1.36 1.68 11.95
CA GLN A 189 -1.84 2.62 12.94
C GLN A 189 -0.69 3.38 13.56
N LYS A 190 -0.87 4.68 13.82
CA LYS A 190 0.05 5.55 14.54
C LYS A 190 -0.75 6.57 15.34
N ASP A 191 -0.48 6.66 16.62
CA ASP A 191 -1.09 7.63 17.54
C ASP A 191 -2.63 7.64 17.52
N GLY A 192 -3.23 6.46 17.33
CA GLY A 192 -4.70 6.27 17.28
C GLY A 192 -5.34 6.51 15.92
N ASN A 193 -4.59 7.01 14.94
CA ASN A 193 -5.05 7.21 13.57
C ASN A 193 -4.62 6.06 12.66
N LYS A 194 -5.39 5.85 11.59
CA LYS A 194 -5.11 4.83 10.58
C LYS A 194 -4.53 5.48 9.32
N TYR A 195 -3.50 4.86 8.77
CA TYR A 195 -2.81 5.33 7.57
C TYR A 195 -2.80 4.24 6.51
N ALA A 196 -2.87 4.65 5.25
CA ALA A 196 -2.52 3.79 4.12
C ALA A 196 -1.12 4.15 3.65
N ALA A 197 -0.34 3.14 3.28
CA ALA A 197 0.95 3.36 2.66
C ALA A 197 1.18 2.41 1.50
N MET A 198 2.01 2.82 0.55
CA MET A 198 2.40 2.05 -0.61
C MET A 198 3.88 2.19 -0.91
N VAL A 199 4.45 1.13 -1.43
CA VAL A 199 5.79 1.09 -2.03
C VAL A 199 5.69 0.45 -3.40
N THR A 200 6.27 1.11 -4.39
CA THR A 200 6.37 0.59 -5.76
C THR A 200 7.82 0.64 -6.21
N ILE A 201 8.36 -0.46 -6.70
CA ILE A 201 9.70 -0.53 -7.28
C ILE A 201 9.54 -0.80 -8.78
N MET A 202 10.11 0.05 -9.59
CA MET A 202 9.92 0.07 -11.04
C MET A 202 11.25 -0.01 -11.76
N ASN A 203 11.27 -0.68 -12.90
CA ASN A 203 12.41 -0.69 -13.82
C ASN A 203 12.26 0.43 -14.86
N GLY A 204 13.33 1.21 -15.05
CA GLY A 204 13.36 2.29 -16.02
C GLY A 204 13.84 1.85 -17.41
N TRP A 205 13.67 2.75 -18.37
CA TRP A 205 14.16 2.59 -19.75
C TRP A 205 15.57 3.17 -19.96
N TRP A 206 16.08 3.99 -19.04
CA TRP A 206 17.40 4.62 -19.11
C TRP A 206 18.56 3.70 -18.83
#